data_e3d088098382195f0391aca19b98c186
#
_entry.id   e3d088098382195f0391aca19b98c186
#
_cell.length_a   1.000
_cell.length_b   1.000
_cell.length_c   1.000
_cell.angle_alpha   90.00
_cell.angle_beta   90.00
_cell.angle_gamma   90.00
#
_symmetry.space_group_name_H-M   'P 1'
#
loop_
_entity.id
_entity.type
_entity.pdbx_description
1 polymer ?
#
loop_
_entity_poly.entity_id
_entity_poly.type
_entity_poly.pdbx_seq_one_letter_code
_entity_poly.pdbx_strand_id
1 'polypeptide(L)'
;MATQNNIIDKVFPETLKILSDLIKFQTVSGTSNLELIEYCEKRLSKVGASSFRTSDDVKKRFNLFSTVSGKGKVNGGGIILSGHTDVVPASTKEWSSNPFVSKEKNNKVYGRGTCDMKGFIACALALAPYFASQNLKKPIHFSFTY
;
A
#
# COMPACT_ATOMS: atom_id res chain seq x y z
N MET A 1 -3.67 25.76 -11.83
CA MET A 1 -3.47 25.50 -10.40
C MET A 1 -4.69 24.87 -9.68
N ALA A 2 -5.92 24.98 -10.20
CA ALA A 2 -7.11 24.40 -9.55
C ALA A 2 -7.26 22.87 -9.62
N THR A 3 -6.51 22.16 -10.47
CA THR A 3 -6.64 20.73 -10.69
C THR A 3 -5.88 19.83 -9.69
N GLN A 4 -4.81 20.32 -9.09
CA GLN A 4 -4.02 19.53 -8.13
C GLN A 4 -4.69 19.37 -6.77
N ASN A 5 -5.33 20.41 -6.24
CA ASN A 5 -6.03 20.34 -4.96
C ASN A 5 -7.19 19.33 -4.99
N ASN A 6 -7.86 19.18 -6.13
CA ASN A 6 -9.01 18.27 -6.28
C ASN A 6 -8.64 16.77 -6.21
N ILE A 7 -7.42 16.37 -6.55
CA ILE A 7 -7.00 14.95 -6.47
C ILE A 7 -6.64 14.58 -5.04
N ILE A 8 -5.87 15.41 -4.36
CA ILE A 8 -5.49 15.19 -2.96
C ILE A 8 -6.72 15.09 -2.09
N ASP A 9 -7.68 16.01 -2.23
CA ASP A 9 -8.92 16.02 -1.46
C ASP A 9 -9.75 14.75 -1.67
N LYS A 10 -9.73 14.17 -2.89
CA LYS A 10 -10.44 12.92 -3.19
C LYS A 10 -9.71 11.68 -2.70
N VAL A 11 -8.39 11.68 -2.77
CA VAL A 11 -7.56 10.51 -2.47
C VAL A 11 -7.26 10.40 -0.97
N PHE A 12 -7.18 11.51 -0.25
CA PHE A 12 -6.81 11.54 1.15
C PHE A 12 -7.73 10.72 2.07
N PRO A 13 -9.08 10.82 2.00
CA PRO A 13 -9.97 9.99 2.82
C PRO A 13 -9.80 8.49 2.54
N GLU A 14 -9.62 8.12 1.27
CA GLU A 14 -9.38 6.71 0.90
C GLU A 14 -8.02 6.24 1.39
N THR A 15 -7.00 7.11 1.38
CA THR A 15 -5.68 6.81 1.93
C THR A 15 -5.77 6.47 3.43
N LEU A 16 -6.50 7.28 4.21
CA LEU A 16 -6.69 7.03 5.64
C LEU A 16 -7.41 5.70 5.89
N LYS A 17 -8.44 5.40 5.09
CA LYS A 17 -9.17 4.13 5.16
C LYS A 17 -8.25 2.94 4.87
N ILE A 18 -7.48 3.01 3.77
CA ILE A 18 -6.52 1.96 3.41
C ILE A 18 -5.46 1.80 4.50
N LEU A 19 -4.92 2.90 5.01
CA LEU A 19 -3.94 2.86 6.10
C LEU A 19 -4.52 2.18 7.35
N SER A 20 -5.75 2.53 7.71
CA SER A 20 -6.44 1.88 8.83
C SER A 20 -6.58 0.37 8.63
N ASP A 21 -6.89 -0.08 7.41
CA ASP A 21 -6.98 -1.50 7.09
C ASP A 21 -5.61 -2.18 7.12
N LEU A 22 -4.58 -1.54 6.55
CA LEU A 22 -3.22 -2.09 6.53
C LEU A 22 -2.63 -2.25 7.94
N ILE A 23 -2.94 -1.33 8.87
CA ILE A 23 -2.45 -1.40 10.26
C ILE A 23 -3.00 -2.63 10.99
N LYS A 24 -4.22 -3.08 10.68
CA LYS A 24 -4.84 -4.27 11.29
C LYS A 24 -4.07 -5.56 10.98
N PHE A 25 -3.42 -5.64 9.83
CA PHE A 25 -2.58 -6.79 9.50
C PHE A 25 -1.31 -6.77 10.35
N GLN A 26 -1.19 -7.72 11.27
CA GLN A 26 -0.05 -7.82 12.18
C GLN A 26 1.14 -8.53 11.50
N THR A 27 1.65 -7.93 10.44
CA THR A 27 2.77 -8.44 9.65
C THR A 27 4.11 -8.18 10.35
N VAL A 28 4.22 -8.63 11.60
CA VAL A 28 5.46 -8.52 12.38
C VAL A 28 6.56 -9.34 11.70
N SER A 29 7.78 -8.77 11.61
CA SER A 29 8.92 -9.45 10.98
C SER A 29 9.08 -10.87 11.55
N GLY A 30 9.16 -11.86 10.67
CA GLY A 30 9.15 -13.27 11.01
C GLY A 30 7.78 -13.97 10.86
N THR A 31 6.68 -13.26 10.74
CA THR A 31 5.33 -13.82 10.52
C THR A 31 4.91 -13.76 9.05
N SER A 32 3.79 -14.39 8.69
CA SER A 32 3.22 -14.30 7.33
C SER A 32 2.66 -12.90 7.05
N ASN A 33 2.83 -12.44 5.81
CA ASN A 33 2.19 -11.22 5.30
C ASN A 33 1.12 -11.52 4.23
N LEU A 34 0.68 -12.79 4.09
CA LEU A 34 -0.20 -13.22 3.00
C LEU A 34 -1.48 -12.38 2.92
N GLU A 35 -2.19 -12.20 4.02
CA GLU A 35 -3.47 -11.47 4.04
C GLU A 35 -3.31 -10.01 3.59
N LEU A 36 -2.21 -9.35 3.97
CA LEU A 36 -1.89 -8.00 3.52
C LEU A 36 -1.61 -7.98 2.01
N ILE A 37 -0.83 -8.93 1.52
CA ILE A 37 -0.53 -9.04 0.09
C ILE A 37 -1.80 -9.30 -0.73
N GLU A 38 -2.69 -10.17 -0.26
CA GLU A 38 -3.99 -10.42 -0.90
C GLU A 38 -4.89 -9.19 -0.93
N TYR A 39 -4.89 -8.43 0.16
CA TYR A 39 -5.59 -7.15 0.21
C TYR A 39 -5.06 -6.18 -0.85
N CYS A 40 -3.74 -6.01 -0.94
CA CYS A 40 -3.10 -5.12 -1.92
C CYS A 40 -3.39 -5.56 -3.36
N GLU A 41 -3.21 -6.84 -3.67
CA GLU A 41 -3.45 -7.39 -4.99
C GLU A 41 -4.91 -7.24 -5.42
N LYS A 42 -5.86 -7.53 -4.52
CA LYS A 42 -7.29 -7.34 -4.78
C LYS A 42 -7.64 -5.88 -5.09
N ARG A 43 -6.98 -4.92 -4.47
CA ARG A 43 -7.17 -3.49 -4.78
C ARG A 43 -6.59 -3.12 -6.13
N LEU A 44 -5.41 -3.61 -6.45
CA LEU A 44 -4.74 -3.35 -7.72
C LEU A 44 -5.43 -4.05 -8.90
N SER A 45 -5.97 -5.25 -8.70
CA SER A 45 -6.76 -5.95 -9.73
C SER A 45 -8.02 -5.19 -10.16
N LYS A 46 -8.67 -4.46 -9.24
CA LYS A 46 -9.85 -3.64 -9.54
C LYS A 46 -9.57 -2.51 -10.53
N VAL A 47 -8.32 -2.10 -10.66
CA VAL A 47 -7.90 -1.07 -11.62
C VAL A 47 -7.21 -1.65 -12.84
N GLY A 48 -7.31 -2.97 -13.03
CA GLY A 48 -6.76 -3.67 -14.20
C GLY A 48 -5.25 -3.87 -14.15
N ALA A 49 -4.63 -3.84 -12.96
CA ALA A 49 -3.21 -4.13 -12.83
C ALA A 49 -2.92 -5.60 -13.14
N SER A 50 -1.82 -5.85 -13.86
CA SER A 50 -1.24 -7.18 -14.02
C SER A 50 -0.30 -7.45 -12.87
N SER A 51 -0.50 -8.55 -12.15
CA SER A 51 0.22 -8.88 -10.92
C SER A 51 0.86 -10.25 -10.97
N PHE A 52 1.99 -10.40 -10.27
CA PHE A 52 2.56 -11.68 -9.90
C PHE A 52 3.11 -11.65 -8.48
N ARG A 53 3.21 -12.81 -7.85
CA ARG A 53 3.77 -12.98 -6.51
C ARG A 53 5.03 -13.84 -6.57
N THR A 54 5.97 -13.57 -5.67
CA THR A 54 7.02 -14.51 -5.29
C THR A 54 6.86 -14.86 -3.82
N SER A 55 7.26 -16.05 -3.42
CA SER A 55 7.07 -16.52 -2.05
C SER A 55 8.29 -17.23 -1.48
N ASP A 56 8.43 -17.13 -0.18
CA ASP A 56 9.14 -18.10 0.64
C ASP A 56 8.09 -19.05 1.23
N ASP A 57 7.84 -20.16 0.56
CA ASP A 57 6.74 -21.08 0.89
C ASP A 57 6.89 -21.70 2.28
N VAL A 58 8.13 -21.84 2.76
CA VAL A 58 8.43 -22.38 4.11
C VAL A 58 7.95 -21.42 5.19
N LYS A 59 8.23 -20.13 5.03
CA LYS A 59 7.90 -19.08 6.02
C LYS A 59 6.62 -18.33 5.70
N LYS A 60 5.95 -18.68 4.58
CA LYS A 60 4.70 -18.02 4.10
C LYS A 60 4.84 -16.50 4.00
N ARG A 61 5.98 -16.06 3.45
CA ARG A 61 6.28 -14.66 3.16
C ARG A 61 6.19 -14.41 1.67
N PHE A 62 5.53 -13.35 1.29
CA PHE A 62 5.18 -13.08 -0.09
C PHE A 62 5.62 -11.68 -0.49
N ASN A 63 6.08 -11.56 -1.74
CA ASN A 63 6.25 -10.28 -2.41
C ASN A 63 5.20 -10.17 -3.51
N LEU A 64 4.73 -8.96 -3.74
CA LEU A 64 3.80 -8.62 -4.81
C LEU A 64 4.45 -7.64 -5.76
N PHE A 65 4.42 -7.95 -7.04
CA PHE A 65 4.75 -6.99 -8.09
C PHE A 65 3.53 -6.81 -9.00
N SER A 66 3.08 -5.57 -9.14
CA SER A 66 1.90 -5.24 -9.93
C SER A 66 2.20 -4.07 -10.86
N THR A 67 1.63 -4.09 -12.07
CA THR A 67 1.85 -3.09 -13.10
C THR A 67 0.54 -2.46 -13.53
N VAL A 68 0.44 -1.15 -13.44
CA VAL A 68 -0.63 -0.32 -13.98
C VAL A 68 -0.10 0.40 -15.22
N SER A 69 -0.66 0.10 -16.38
CA SER A 69 -0.25 0.68 -17.67
C SER A 69 -1.01 1.96 -18.03
N GLY A 70 -2.10 2.28 -17.32
CA GLY A 70 -3.00 3.36 -17.71
C GLY A 70 -3.74 3.05 -19.02
N LYS A 71 -4.24 4.09 -19.68
CA LYS A 71 -4.99 3.98 -20.95
C LYS A 71 -4.10 4.05 -22.20
N GLY A 72 -2.85 4.43 -22.04
CA GLY A 72 -1.90 4.61 -23.15
C GLY A 72 -1.22 3.29 -23.58
N LYS A 73 -0.61 3.30 -24.76
CA LYS A 73 0.36 2.26 -25.12
C LYS A 73 1.67 2.56 -24.43
N VAL A 74 2.10 1.68 -23.53
CA VAL A 74 3.35 1.82 -22.77
C VAL A 74 4.36 0.79 -23.24
N ASN A 75 5.60 1.24 -23.47
CA ASN A 75 6.71 0.39 -23.91
C ASN A 75 7.74 0.36 -22.79
N GLY A 76 7.76 -0.72 -22.01
CA GLY A 76 8.78 -1.01 -21.02
C GLY A 76 9.24 0.14 -20.10
N GLY A 77 10.08 -0.16 -19.15
CA GLY A 77 10.52 0.82 -18.14
C GLY A 77 9.39 1.27 -17.24
N GLY A 78 9.51 2.40 -16.58
CA GLY A 78 8.45 2.95 -15.71
C GLY A 78 9.01 3.47 -14.39
N ILE A 79 8.08 3.72 -13.45
CA ILE A 79 8.38 4.13 -12.08
C ILE A 79 7.94 3.01 -11.16
N ILE A 80 8.79 2.60 -10.22
CA ILE A 80 8.48 1.60 -9.21
C ILE A 80 8.20 2.30 -7.88
N LEU A 81 7.00 2.11 -7.36
CA LEU A 81 6.61 2.45 -5.99
C LEU A 81 6.89 1.25 -5.11
N SER A 82 8.03 1.27 -4.42
CA SER A 82 8.52 0.14 -3.63
C SER A 82 8.34 0.39 -2.14
N GLY A 83 7.84 -0.61 -1.43
CA GLY A 83 7.67 -0.57 0.02
C GLY A 83 7.65 -1.96 0.66
N HIS A 84 8.16 -2.06 1.89
CA HIS A 84 8.07 -3.28 2.67
C HIS A 84 6.76 -3.37 3.44
N THR A 85 6.28 -4.59 3.65
CA THR A 85 4.99 -4.87 4.29
C THR A 85 5.11 -5.29 5.74
N ASP A 86 6.29 -5.75 6.16
CA ASP A 86 6.54 -6.15 7.53
C ASP A 86 6.75 -4.93 8.44
N VAL A 87 6.60 -5.17 9.72
CA VAL A 87 6.77 -4.16 10.77
C VAL A 87 7.53 -4.76 11.94
N VAL A 88 8.31 -3.94 12.63
CA VAL A 88 8.95 -4.38 13.87
C VAL A 88 7.92 -4.70 14.95
N PRO A 89 8.22 -5.60 15.89
CA PRO A 89 7.33 -5.94 17.00
C PRO A 89 6.83 -4.71 17.75
N ALA A 90 5.63 -4.79 18.30
CA ALA A 90 5.06 -3.74 19.13
C ALA A 90 4.37 -4.38 20.35
N SER A 91 4.83 -3.97 21.54
CA SER A 91 4.20 -4.38 22.80
C SER A 91 3.11 -3.38 23.18
N THR A 92 1.92 -3.87 23.50
CA THR A 92 0.83 -3.03 24.01
C THR A 92 1.20 -2.31 25.32
N LYS A 93 2.22 -2.79 26.03
CA LYS A 93 2.73 -2.15 27.26
C LYS A 93 3.49 -0.85 26.99
N GLU A 94 4.05 -0.72 25.79
CA GLU A 94 4.85 0.45 25.38
C GLU A 94 4.02 1.49 24.60
N TRP A 95 2.77 1.15 24.29
CA TRP A 95 1.89 2.00 23.50
C TRP A 95 0.72 2.51 24.34
N SER A 96 0.37 3.78 24.18
CA SER A 96 -0.81 4.38 24.83
C SER A 96 -2.15 3.91 24.27
N SER A 97 -2.13 3.11 23.18
CA SER A 97 -3.29 2.49 22.55
C SER A 97 -2.83 1.23 21.81
N ASN A 98 -3.79 0.38 21.36
CA ASN A 98 -3.44 -0.80 20.58
C ASN A 98 -2.66 -0.40 19.32
N PRO A 99 -1.41 -0.87 19.12
CA PRO A 99 -0.57 -0.49 17.99
C PRO A 99 -1.10 -0.97 16.63
N PHE A 100 -1.99 -1.97 16.61
CA PHE A 100 -2.58 -2.55 15.40
C PHE A 100 -4.01 -2.05 15.14
N VAL A 101 -4.41 -0.97 15.81
CA VAL A 101 -5.64 -0.23 15.56
C VAL A 101 -5.28 1.23 15.34
N SER A 102 -5.54 1.74 14.15
CA SER A 102 -5.24 3.15 13.84
C SER A 102 -6.03 4.10 14.73
N LYS A 103 -5.36 5.10 15.26
CA LYS A 103 -5.97 6.14 16.08
C LYS A 103 -5.63 7.52 15.52
N GLU A 104 -6.66 8.28 15.19
CA GLU A 104 -6.49 9.67 14.77
C GLU A 104 -6.59 10.59 15.98
N LYS A 105 -5.62 11.49 16.14
CA LYS A 105 -5.60 12.51 17.18
C LYS A 105 -4.70 13.68 16.76
N ASN A 106 -5.18 14.91 16.92
CA ASN A 106 -4.41 16.13 16.66
C ASN A 106 -3.79 16.15 15.25
N ASN A 107 -4.58 15.82 14.22
CA ASN A 107 -4.17 15.74 12.81
C ASN A 107 -3.00 14.74 12.55
N LYS A 108 -2.85 13.75 13.39
CA LYS A 108 -1.87 12.67 13.26
C LYS A 108 -2.55 11.31 13.34
N VAL A 109 -2.01 10.33 12.62
CA VAL A 109 -2.44 8.94 12.69
C VAL A 109 -1.39 8.13 13.45
N TYR A 110 -1.82 7.43 14.47
CA TYR A 110 -0.97 6.58 15.32
C TYR A 110 -1.29 5.11 15.05
N GLY A 111 -0.25 4.29 14.95
CA GLY A 111 -0.32 2.84 14.77
C GLY A 111 1.01 2.27 14.33
N ARG A 112 1.26 0.97 14.56
CA ARG A 112 2.50 0.32 14.13
C ARG A 112 2.54 0.25 12.60
N GLY A 113 3.64 0.77 12.03
CA GLY A 113 3.84 0.84 10.60
C GLY A 113 3.20 2.04 9.90
N THR A 114 2.53 2.95 10.63
CA THR A 114 1.93 4.16 10.03
C THR A 114 2.96 4.98 9.26
N CYS A 115 4.14 5.20 9.82
CA CYS A 115 5.23 5.95 9.21
C CYS A 115 6.14 5.05 8.38
N ASP A 116 6.48 3.88 8.88
CA ASP A 116 7.42 2.91 8.29
C ASP A 116 6.78 1.52 8.14
N MET A 117 6.23 1.18 6.92
CA MET A 117 5.96 2.15 5.88
C MET A 117 4.59 1.92 5.22
N LYS A 118 3.60 1.42 6.01
CA LYS A 118 2.23 1.17 5.52
C LYS A 118 1.53 2.46 5.06
N GLY A 119 1.93 3.64 5.57
CA GLY A 119 1.46 4.93 5.10
C GLY A 119 1.81 5.17 3.62
N PHE A 120 3.05 4.87 3.23
CA PHE A 120 3.45 4.94 1.83
C PHE A 120 2.65 3.96 0.96
N ILE A 121 2.49 2.71 1.42
CA ILE A 121 1.70 1.69 0.69
C ILE A 121 0.25 2.17 0.53
N ALA A 122 -0.34 2.76 1.57
CA ALA A 122 -1.70 3.29 1.52
C ALA A 122 -1.85 4.42 0.49
N CYS A 123 -0.90 5.37 0.45
CA CYS A 123 -0.87 6.43 -0.56
C CYS A 123 -0.75 5.86 -1.98
N ALA A 124 0.15 4.90 -2.19
CA ALA A 124 0.35 4.26 -3.49
C ALA A 124 -0.93 3.55 -3.96
N LEU A 125 -1.57 2.77 -3.10
CA LEU A 125 -2.82 2.06 -3.43
C LEU A 125 -4.00 3.01 -3.67
N ALA A 126 -4.10 4.10 -2.92
CA ALA A 126 -5.17 5.09 -3.10
C ALA A 126 -5.04 5.84 -4.42
N LEU A 127 -3.81 6.03 -4.92
CA LEU A 127 -3.52 6.68 -6.20
C LEU A 127 -3.63 5.73 -7.40
N ALA A 128 -3.68 4.41 -7.21
CA ALA A 128 -3.72 3.45 -8.30
C ALA A 128 -4.90 3.67 -9.28
N PRO A 129 -6.15 3.98 -8.84
CA PRO A 129 -7.26 4.29 -9.74
C PRO A 129 -6.99 5.53 -10.59
N TYR A 130 -6.33 6.55 -10.03
CA TYR A 130 -5.95 7.73 -10.76
C TYR A 130 -4.93 7.40 -11.86
N PHE A 131 -3.87 6.66 -11.53
CA PHE A 131 -2.87 6.22 -12.51
C PHE A 131 -3.51 5.41 -13.64
N ALA A 132 -4.39 4.47 -13.31
CA ALA A 132 -5.10 3.66 -14.31
C ALA A 132 -5.98 4.49 -15.26
N SER A 133 -6.47 5.63 -14.81
CA SER A 133 -7.32 6.53 -15.62
C SER A 133 -6.53 7.44 -16.56
N GLN A 134 -5.21 7.55 -16.40
CA GLN A 134 -4.36 8.48 -17.15
C GLN A 134 -3.81 7.85 -18.44
N ASN A 135 -3.44 8.70 -19.41
CA ASN A 135 -2.66 8.31 -20.58
C ASN A 135 -1.17 8.31 -20.20
N LEU A 136 -0.75 7.28 -19.49
CA LEU A 136 0.64 7.15 -19.06
C LEU A 136 1.57 6.92 -20.26
N LYS A 137 2.70 7.58 -20.27
CA LYS A 137 3.79 7.32 -21.24
C LYS A 137 4.63 6.11 -20.83
N LYS A 138 4.67 5.81 -19.55
CA LYS A 138 5.38 4.70 -18.91
C LYS A 138 4.49 4.08 -17.83
N PRO A 139 4.62 2.78 -17.56
CA PRO A 139 3.82 2.14 -16.52
C PRO A 139 4.22 2.59 -15.11
N ILE A 140 3.30 2.43 -14.18
CA ILE A 140 3.57 2.53 -12.74
C ILE A 140 3.57 1.11 -12.18
N HIS A 141 4.67 0.75 -11.54
CA HIS A 141 4.83 -0.53 -10.87
C HIS A 141 4.70 -0.37 -9.37
N PHE A 142 4.09 -1.33 -8.74
CA PHE A 142 3.97 -1.46 -7.28
C PHE A 142 4.79 -2.69 -6.87
N SER A 143 5.78 -2.51 -6.04
CA SER A 143 6.62 -3.59 -5.51
C SER A 143 6.47 -3.61 -3.99
N PHE A 144 5.65 -4.53 -3.48
CA PHE A 144 5.44 -4.68 -2.05
C PHE A 144 6.15 -5.95 -1.59
N THR A 145 7.17 -5.76 -0.76
CA THR A 145 8.07 -6.82 -0.34
C THR A 145 7.92 -7.15 1.14
N TYR A 146 8.44 -8.29 1.51
CA TYR A 146 8.58 -8.67 2.91
C TYR A 146 9.91 -8.17 3.44
#